data_79e642206e38030dbda8ba4722cb02a7
#
_entry.id   79e642206e38030dbda8ba4722cb02a7
#
_cell.length_a   1.000
_cell.length_b   1.000
_cell.length_c   1.000
_cell.angle_alpha   90.00
_cell.angle_beta   90.00
_cell.angle_gamma   90.00
#
_symmetry.space_group_name_H-M   'P 1'
#
loop_
_entity.id
_entity.type
_entity.pdbx_description
1 polymer ?
#
loop_
_entity_poly.entity_id
_entity_poly.type
_entity_poly.pdbx_seq_one_letter_code
_entity_poly.pdbx_strand_id
1 'polypeptide(L)'
;KPSKYFAKENTHMIKTKLQIDENIKKIKFKLLDARSKERFNGQVKEPRPGVRSGSIKGSICLPYSECINPKNNSFLNKEILDEKFKSLEVIGNNVVFSCGSSVTASVLGVAYSLINNKYTPTIYVGSWSEYGRIK
;
A
#
# COMPACT_ATOMS: atom_id res chain seq x y z
N LYS A 1 4.39 -6.05 37.89
CA LYS A 1 2.99 -5.67 38.16
C LYS A 1 2.20 -5.64 36.87
N PRO A 2 0.97 -6.16 36.86
CA PRO A 2 0.12 -6.00 35.70
C PRO A 2 -0.17 -4.52 35.46
N SER A 3 -0.07 -4.08 34.20
CA SER A 3 -0.40 -2.74 33.80
C SER A 3 -1.74 -2.72 33.08
N LYS A 4 -2.46 -1.61 33.19
CA LYS A 4 -3.69 -1.42 32.43
C LYS A 4 -3.37 -0.62 31.16
N TYR A 5 -3.66 -1.19 30.02
CA TYR A 5 -3.50 -0.51 28.73
C TYR A 5 -4.86 -0.28 28.09
N PHE A 6 -5.13 0.94 27.72
CA PHE A 6 -6.36 1.30 27.00
C PHE A 6 -6.00 1.59 25.55
N ALA A 7 -6.34 0.68 24.66
CA ALA A 7 -6.14 0.89 23.24
C ALA A 7 -7.18 1.86 22.69
N LYS A 8 -6.73 2.77 21.85
CA LYS A 8 -7.60 3.67 21.08
C LYS A 8 -7.47 3.34 19.61
N GLU A 9 -8.58 3.02 18.97
CA GLU A 9 -8.60 2.75 17.54
C GLU A 9 -8.32 4.03 16.75
N ASN A 10 -7.38 3.97 15.80
CA ASN A 10 -7.09 5.05 14.88
C ASN A 10 -7.64 4.72 13.50
N THR A 11 -8.88 5.10 13.23
CA THR A 11 -9.57 4.84 11.97
C THR A 11 -8.97 5.58 10.78
N HIS A 12 -8.14 6.61 11.01
CA HIS A 12 -7.45 7.34 9.95
C HIS A 12 -6.37 6.53 9.24
N MET A 13 -5.92 5.44 9.86
CA MET A 13 -4.92 4.55 9.26
C MET A 13 -5.52 3.52 8.30
N ILE A 14 -6.84 3.50 8.15
CA ILE A 14 -7.55 2.50 7.33
C ILE A 14 -8.43 3.21 6.31
N LYS A 15 -8.38 2.73 5.06
CA LYS A 15 -9.31 3.14 4.00
C LYS A 15 -10.25 1.99 3.67
N THR A 16 -11.49 2.33 3.33
CA THR A 16 -12.53 1.38 2.92
C THR A 16 -12.66 1.33 1.39
N LYS A 17 -13.32 0.29 0.88
CA LYS A 17 -13.61 0.18 -0.56
C LYS A 17 -14.37 1.40 -1.07
N LEU A 18 -15.33 1.91 -0.31
CA LEU A 18 -16.09 3.11 -0.69
C LEU A 18 -15.15 4.32 -0.88
N GLN A 19 -14.20 4.51 0.02
CA GLN A 19 -13.24 5.61 -0.09
C GLN A 19 -12.33 5.45 -1.32
N ILE A 20 -11.99 4.20 -1.68
CA ILE A 20 -11.23 3.92 -2.91
C ILE A 20 -12.08 4.28 -4.14
N ASP A 21 -13.34 3.88 -4.17
CA ASP A 21 -14.26 4.20 -5.28
C ASP A 21 -14.45 5.71 -5.43
N GLU A 22 -14.58 6.43 -4.33
CA GLU A 22 -14.66 7.89 -4.34
C GLU A 22 -13.38 8.53 -4.88
N ASN A 23 -12.22 7.98 -4.50
CA ASN A 23 -10.93 8.49 -4.96
C ASN A 23 -10.73 8.32 -6.46
N ILE A 24 -11.29 7.27 -7.06
CA ILE A 24 -11.24 7.07 -8.52
C ILE A 24 -12.01 8.19 -9.23
N LYS A 25 -13.14 8.62 -8.67
CA LYS A 25 -13.98 9.70 -9.24
C LYS A 25 -13.37 11.07 -9.04
N LYS A 26 -12.84 11.32 -7.85
CA LYS A 26 -12.20 12.57 -7.47
C LYS A 26 -10.97 12.28 -6.62
N ILE A 27 -9.81 12.46 -7.19
CA ILE A 27 -8.53 12.11 -6.56
C ILE A 27 -8.30 12.96 -5.31
N LYS A 28 -8.21 12.31 -4.17
CA LYS A 28 -7.89 12.91 -2.86
C LYS A 28 -6.56 12.41 -2.32
N PHE A 29 -6.14 11.22 -2.74
CA PHE A 29 -4.87 10.61 -2.32
C PHE A 29 -4.30 9.76 -3.44
N LYS A 30 -3.00 9.52 -3.40
CA LYS A 30 -2.34 8.56 -4.27
C LYS A 30 -2.44 7.17 -3.68
N LEU A 31 -2.76 6.19 -4.50
CA LEU A 31 -2.89 4.80 -4.12
C LEU A 31 -1.75 4.01 -4.74
N LEU A 32 -0.93 3.37 -3.92
CA LEU A 32 0.18 2.53 -4.37
C LEU A 32 -0.11 1.07 -4.06
N ASP A 33 0.20 0.21 -5.03
CA ASP A 33 0.02 -1.23 -4.94
C ASP A 33 1.38 -1.90 -4.79
N ALA A 34 1.54 -2.67 -3.71
CA ALA A 34 2.80 -3.33 -3.35
C ALA A 34 3.02 -4.68 -4.00
N ARG A 35 2.08 -5.16 -4.84
CA ARG A 35 2.22 -6.43 -5.53
C ARG A 35 3.28 -6.35 -6.62
N SER A 36 3.67 -7.51 -7.15
CA SER A 36 4.57 -7.57 -8.31
C SER A 36 3.97 -6.85 -9.51
N LYS A 37 4.83 -6.39 -10.41
CA LYS A 37 4.38 -5.71 -11.64
C LYS A 37 3.52 -6.61 -12.52
N GLU A 38 3.84 -7.90 -12.60
CA GLU A 38 3.10 -8.88 -13.37
C GLU A 38 1.65 -9.02 -12.87
N ARG A 39 1.47 -9.07 -11.56
CA ARG A 39 0.14 -9.12 -10.95
C ARG A 39 -0.61 -7.81 -11.17
N PHE A 40 0.05 -6.70 -10.95
CA PHE A 40 -0.52 -5.37 -11.15
C PHE A 40 -0.99 -5.15 -12.59
N ASN A 41 -0.19 -5.58 -13.56
CA ASN A 41 -0.50 -5.43 -14.99
C ASN A 41 -1.47 -6.48 -15.53
N GLY A 42 -1.91 -7.43 -14.69
CA GLY A 42 -2.85 -8.47 -15.10
C GLY A 42 -2.24 -9.55 -15.96
N GLN A 43 -0.92 -9.69 -15.97
CA GLN A 43 -0.19 -10.66 -16.82
C GLN A 43 -0.19 -12.07 -16.24
N VAL A 44 -0.50 -12.23 -14.97
CA VAL A 44 -0.57 -13.52 -14.28
C VAL A 44 -1.86 -13.60 -13.46
N LYS A 45 -2.31 -14.83 -13.21
CA LYS A 45 -3.48 -15.06 -12.36
C LYS A 45 -3.17 -14.72 -10.91
N GLU A 46 -4.19 -14.24 -10.19
CA GLU A 46 -4.07 -14.06 -8.76
C GLU A 46 -4.01 -15.43 -8.05
N PRO A 47 -3.19 -15.53 -6.98
CA PRO A 47 -3.08 -16.80 -6.23
C PRO A 47 -4.38 -17.23 -5.56
N ARG A 48 -5.24 -16.27 -5.24
CA ARG A 48 -6.53 -16.57 -4.59
C ARG A 48 -7.63 -16.82 -5.61
N PRO A 49 -8.41 -17.92 -5.45
CA PRO A 49 -9.56 -18.16 -6.32
C PRO A 49 -10.60 -17.07 -6.17
N GLY A 50 -11.30 -16.77 -7.27
CA GLY A 50 -12.39 -15.79 -7.28
C GLY A 50 -11.92 -14.34 -7.29
N VAL A 51 -10.64 -14.08 -7.53
CA VAL A 51 -10.08 -12.74 -7.66
C VAL A 51 -9.55 -12.58 -9.08
N ARG A 52 -10.00 -11.53 -9.78
CA ARG A 52 -9.56 -11.26 -11.14
C ARG A 52 -8.14 -10.71 -11.18
N SER A 53 -7.50 -10.82 -12.34
CA SER A 53 -6.20 -10.19 -12.62
C SER A 53 -6.37 -8.69 -12.83
N GLY A 54 -5.32 -7.91 -12.59
CA GLY A 54 -5.30 -6.47 -12.83
C GLY A 54 -5.07 -5.66 -11.58
N SER A 55 -5.52 -4.42 -11.59
CA SER A 55 -5.29 -3.47 -10.51
C SER A 55 -6.40 -2.44 -10.40
N ILE A 56 -6.41 -1.69 -9.31
CA ILE A 56 -7.34 -0.59 -9.08
C ILE A 56 -7.00 0.56 -10.03
N LYS A 57 -8.01 1.10 -10.69
CA LYS A 57 -7.86 2.22 -11.61
C LYS A 57 -7.19 3.41 -10.93
N GLY A 58 -6.15 3.96 -11.55
CA GLY A 58 -5.41 5.11 -11.04
C GLY A 58 -4.35 4.77 -10.00
N SER A 59 -4.23 3.50 -9.61
CA SER A 59 -3.16 3.10 -8.68
C SER A 59 -1.80 3.03 -9.39
N ILE A 60 -0.75 3.14 -8.58
CA ILE A 60 0.64 3.10 -9.03
C ILE A 60 1.29 1.86 -8.44
N CYS A 61 2.06 1.13 -9.23
CA CYS A 61 2.75 -0.06 -8.75
C CYS A 61 4.11 0.29 -8.17
N LEU A 62 4.34 -0.13 -6.94
CA LEU A 62 5.66 -0.16 -6.32
C LEU A 62 5.79 -1.48 -5.57
N PRO A 63 6.38 -2.52 -6.19
CA PRO A 63 6.57 -3.79 -5.51
C PRO A 63 7.34 -3.59 -4.19
N TYR A 64 6.84 -4.19 -3.11
CA TYR A 64 7.45 -4.00 -1.80
C TYR A 64 8.92 -4.41 -1.76
N SER A 65 9.30 -5.41 -2.57
CA SER A 65 10.67 -5.90 -2.66
C SER A 65 11.66 -4.82 -3.12
N GLU A 66 11.20 -3.80 -3.84
CA GLU A 66 12.06 -2.70 -4.28
C GLU A 66 12.47 -1.77 -3.14
N CYS A 67 11.85 -1.89 -1.98
CA CYS A 67 12.20 -1.12 -0.78
C CYS A 67 13.09 -1.89 0.19
N ILE A 68 13.38 -3.15 -0.11
CA ILE A 68 14.09 -4.07 0.77
C ILE A 68 15.42 -4.49 0.16
N ASN A 69 16.47 -4.51 0.98
CA ASN A 69 17.76 -5.06 0.58
C ASN A 69 17.68 -6.60 0.62
N PRO A 70 17.82 -7.30 -0.52
CA PRO A 70 17.65 -8.76 -0.53
C PRO A 70 18.73 -9.53 0.22
N LYS A 71 19.88 -8.89 0.50
CA LYS A 71 20.99 -9.55 1.20
C LYS A 71 20.73 -9.71 2.69
N ASN A 72 20.02 -8.78 3.31
CA ASN A 72 19.82 -8.77 4.77
C ASN A 72 18.36 -8.52 5.19
N ASN A 73 17.46 -8.40 4.23
CA ASN A 73 16.02 -8.15 4.46
C ASN A 73 15.73 -6.87 5.26
N SER A 74 16.65 -5.91 5.26
CA SER A 74 16.40 -4.60 5.85
C SER A 74 15.86 -3.64 4.80
N PHE A 75 15.25 -2.53 5.24
CA PHE A 75 14.89 -1.46 4.33
C PHE A 75 16.14 -0.86 3.68
N LEU A 76 15.99 -0.42 2.43
CA LEU A 76 17.02 0.39 1.77
C LEU A 76 17.23 1.68 2.56
N ASN A 77 18.37 2.34 2.36
CA ASN A 77 18.63 3.59 3.08
C ASN A 77 17.63 4.69 2.67
N LYS A 78 17.52 5.71 3.51
CA LYS A 78 16.51 6.77 3.34
C LYS A 78 16.65 7.52 2.02
N GLU A 79 17.87 7.75 1.57
CA GLU A 79 18.14 8.46 0.32
C GLU A 79 17.59 7.68 -0.89
N ILE A 80 17.80 6.37 -0.93
CA ILE A 80 17.30 5.51 -2.00
C ILE A 80 15.78 5.41 -1.95
N LEU A 81 15.21 5.24 -0.74
CA LEU A 81 13.75 5.22 -0.57
C LEU A 81 13.12 6.54 -1.04
N ASP A 82 13.70 7.67 -0.64
CA ASP A 82 13.22 8.99 -1.02
C ASP A 82 13.20 9.17 -2.53
N GLU A 83 14.27 8.77 -3.22
CA GLU A 83 14.34 8.82 -4.68
C GLU A 83 13.26 7.95 -5.35
N LYS A 84 13.01 6.75 -4.82
CA LYS A 84 11.99 5.86 -5.36
C LYS A 84 10.59 6.47 -5.29
N PHE A 85 10.23 7.00 -4.14
CA PHE A 85 8.92 7.62 -3.97
C PHE A 85 8.78 8.90 -4.78
N LYS A 86 9.81 9.72 -4.84
CA LYS A 86 9.82 10.93 -5.68
C LYS A 86 9.70 10.62 -7.17
N SER A 87 10.35 9.56 -7.64
CA SER A 87 10.24 9.14 -9.04
C SER A 87 8.83 8.75 -9.44
N LEU A 88 8.01 8.34 -8.48
CA LEU A 88 6.60 8.02 -8.67
C LEU A 88 5.69 9.22 -8.36
N GLU A 89 6.27 10.39 -8.13
CA GLU A 89 5.57 11.61 -7.74
C GLU A 89 4.77 11.45 -6.44
N VAL A 90 5.26 10.61 -5.54
CA VAL A 90 4.63 10.36 -4.23
C VAL A 90 5.29 11.27 -3.21
N ILE A 91 4.59 12.34 -2.87
CA ILE A 91 5.03 13.33 -1.90
C ILE A 91 3.85 13.73 -0.99
N GLY A 92 4.18 14.23 0.20
CA GLY A 92 3.16 14.69 1.15
C GLY A 92 2.54 13.55 1.94
N ASN A 93 1.36 13.80 2.50
CA ASN A 93 0.72 12.89 3.45
C ASN A 93 -0.51 12.15 2.90
N ASN A 94 -0.95 12.50 1.71
CA ASN A 94 -2.14 11.89 1.11
C ASN A 94 -1.75 10.68 0.25
N VAL A 95 -1.27 9.65 0.91
CA VAL A 95 -0.79 8.42 0.27
C VAL A 95 -1.40 7.22 0.99
N VAL A 96 -1.95 6.30 0.21
CA VAL A 96 -2.56 5.07 0.71
C VAL A 96 -1.91 3.88 0.02
N PHE A 97 -1.65 2.83 0.76
CA PHE A 97 -1.03 1.62 0.25
C PHE A 97 -2.01 0.46 0.22
N SER A 98 -1.90 -0.37 -0.81
CA SER A 98 -2.67 -1.59 -0.96
C SER A 98 -1.77 -2.70 -1.52
N CYS A 99 -2.26 -3.92 -1.51
CA CYS A 99 -1.57 -5.06 -2.12
C CYS A 99 -2.59 -6.17 -2.44
N GLY A 100 -2.22 -7.43 -2.28
CA GLY A 100 -3.17 -8.54 -2.40
C GLY A 100 -4.11 -8.62 -1.21
N SER A 101 -3.56 -8.55 0.00
CA SER A 101 -4.31 -8.76 1.25
C SER A 101 -3.84 -7.87 2.41
N SER A 102 -3.27 -6.73 2.12
CA SER A 102 -2.74 -5.71 3.03
C SER A 102 -1.41 -6.02 3.72
N VAL A 103 -0.89 -7.23 3.65
CA VAL A 103 0.37 -7.59 4.35
C VAL A 103 1.56 -6.80 3.80
N THR A 104 1.83 -6.90 2.49
CA THR A 104 2.96 -6.20 1.87
C THR A 104 2.71 -4.70 1.69
N ALA A 105 1.45 -4.27 1.69
CA ALA A 105 1.11 -2.85 1.73
C ALA A 105 1.68 -2.18 2.99
N SER A 106 1.68 -2.89 4.10
CA SER A 106 2.23 -2.39 5.36
C SER A 106 3.74 -2.14 5.27
N VAL A 107 4.46 -2.93 4.48
CA VAL A 107 5.90 -2.71 4.21
C VAL A 107 6.10 -1.35 3.54
N LEU A 108 5.31 -1.02 2.52
CA LEU A 108 5.39 0.29 1.87
C LEU A 108 5.01 1.44 2.82
N GLY A 109 4.00 1.22 3.66
CA GLY A 109 3.59 2.21 4.65
C GLY A 109 4.72 2.55 5.62
N VAL A 110 5.41 1.54 6.13
CA VAL A 110 6.57 1.73 7.00
C VAL A 110 7.72 2.39 6.24
N ALA A 111 8.04 1.91 5.02
CA ALA A 111 9.10 2.50 4.21
C ALA A 111 8.88 4.00 3.99
N TYR A 112 7.67 4.39 3.65
CA TYR A 112 7.34 5.79 3.42
C TYR A 112 7.43 6.61 4.72
N SER A 113 7.05 6.05 5.86
CA SER A 113 7.15 6.72 7.15
C SER A 113 8.60 6.97 7.58
N LEU A 114 9.55 6.18 7.07
CA LEU A 114 10.98 6.38 7.34
C LEU A 114 11.52 7.65 6.68
N ILE A 115 10.93 8.10 5.59
CA ILE A 115 11.36 9.29 4.84
C ILE A 115 10.43 10.49 5.03
N ASN A 116 9.29 10.31 5.68
CA ASN A 116 8.34 11.38 5.97
C ASN A 116 7.79 11.18 7.40
N ASN A 117 8.38 11.86 8.35
CA ASN A 117 8.04 11.70 9.77
C ASN A 117 6.67 12.27 10.16
N LYS A 118 6.04 13.02 9.27
CA LYS A 118 4.67 13.54 9.46
C LYS A 118 3.61 12.60 8.90
N TYR A 119 4.03 11.59 8.14
CA TYR A 119 3.12 10.64 7.53
C TYR A 119 2.69 9.55 8.52
N THR A 120 1.41 9.30 8.60
CA THR A 120 0.87 8.14 9.33
C THR A 120 0.52 7.06 8.30
N PRO A 121 1.11 5.86 8.41
CA PRO A 121 0.81 4.79 7.46
C PRO A 121 -0.68 4.54 7.33
N THR A 122 -1.17 4.59 6.11
CA THR A 122 -2.59 4.44 5.78
C THR A 122 -2.76 3.35 4.74
N ILE A 123 -3.58 2.36 5.04
CA ILE A 123 -3.70 1.12 4.28
C ILE A 123 -5.16 0.90 3.84
N TYR A 124 -5.36 0.54 2.58
CA TYR A 124 -6.61 -0.06 2.14
C TYR A 124 -6.55 -1.55 2.48
N VAL A 125 -7.15 -1.90 3.62
CA VAL A 125 -7.03 -3.25 4.20
C VAL A 125 -7.63 -4.32 3.30
N GLY A 126 -8.78 -4.07 2.67
CA GLY A 126 -9.40 -5.03 1.74
C GLY A 126 -8.51 -5.37 0.56
N SER A 127 -7.76 -4.41 0.08
CA SER A 127 -6.80 -4.55 -1.00
C SER A 127 -7.41 -5.18 -2.26
N TRP A 128 -6.59 -5.78 -3.12
CA TRP A 128 -7.08 -6.40 -4.35
C TRP A 128 -7.97 -7.62 -4.08
N SER A 129 -7.75 -8.34 -2.98
CA SER A 129 -8.60 -9.49 -2.63
C SER A 129 -10.07 -9.11 -2.40
N GLU A 130 -10.33 -7.87 -1.98
CA GLU A 130 -11.68 -7.32 -1.91
C GLU A 130 -12.09 -6.67 -3.24
N TYR A 131 -11.25 -5.79 -3.74
CA TYR A 131 -11.58 -4.96 -4.91
C TYR A 131 -11.70 -5.76 -6.20
N GLY A 132 -10.85 -6.76 -6.37
CA GLY A 132 -10.83 -7.63 -7.54
C GLY A 132 -11.73 -8.85 -7.45
N ARG A 133 -12.53 -8.98 -6.40
CA ARG A 133 -13.40 -10.15 -6.24
C ARG A 133 -14.41 -10.25 -7.38
N ILE A 134 -14.51 -11.44 -7.94
CA ILE A 134 -15.50 -11.77 -8.96
C ILE A 134 -16.81 -12.11 -8.26
N LYS A 135 -17.88 -11.44 -8.66
CA LYS A 135 -19.21 -11.69 -8.10
C LYS A 135 -19.89 -12.86 -8.83
#